data_99a9a53d13e9ec52ed6901b66229e944
#
_entry.id   99a9a53d13e9ec52ed6901b66229e944
#
_cell.length_a   1.000
_cell.length_b   1.000
_cell.length_c   1.000
_cell.angle_alpha   90.00
_cell.angle_beta   90.00
_cell.angle_gamma   90.00
#
_symmetry.space_group_name_H-M   'P 1'
#
loop_
_entity.id
_entity.type
_entity.pdbx_description
1 polymer ?
#
loop_
_entity_poly.entity_id
_entity_poly.type
_entity_poly.pdbx_seq_one_letter_code
_entity_poly.pdbx_strand_id
1 'polypeptide(L)'
;MNSSNVITKIALIGGGPSALYVCKNLISSASTNIELHIFEKSDTLGAGMPYSIIGANDEHITNVSDNEIPELLSPIHDWVKEAPLELLNHFNIDPTTFNEYKVLPRLFFGRYLSAQFEKVIALAKTKGIAVHVYLNHKVVDIEDVQTRNEVIVSTEEDKKRTFNRCIICTGHYWPKTLEGNIPNYYDSPYPPSKLERTFNHPVAIRGSSLTAIDVIRTLAAAHGRFEKNDTGEVCYIRSETFEDFRMVLHSRNGLLPAVRIHLEESQASRQKKKKTDHVLENRKTNNGFLSLDFVFEMAFKDAIKEKDPDFYARIQHKTMEDFVQLMMRYRLRLN
;
A
#
# COMPACT_ATOMS: atom_id res chain seq x y z
N MET A 1 -46.37 -8.45 5.98
CA MET A 1 -45.75 -7.27 6.57
C MET A 1 -44.58 -6.91 5.65
N ASN A 2 -44.72 -5.80 4.90
CA ASN A 2 -43.64 -5.30 4.06
C ASN A 2 -42.51 -4.85 4.94
N SER A 3 -41.42 -5.62 4.99
CA SER A 3 -40.17 -5.11 5.52
C SER A 3 -39.74 -3.97 4.57
N SER A 4 -39.98 -2.72 4.98
CA SER A 4 -39.42 -1.56 4.31
C SER A 4 -37.92 -1.81 4.12
N ASN A 5 -37.47 -1.84 2.86
CA ASN A 5 -36.05 -1.95 2.52
C ASN A 5 -35.33 -0.69 3.04
N VAL A 6 -34.92 -0.71 4.29
CA VAL A 6 -34.18 0.40 4.91
C VAL A 6 -32.80 0.45 4.27
N ILE A 7 -32.52 1.54 3.55
CA ILE A 7 -31.21 1.77 2.94
C ILE A 7 -30.21 2.13 4.06
N THR A 8 -29.12 1.39 4.15
CA THR A 8 -28.02 1.69 5.08
C THR A 8 -27.05 2.66 4.44
N LYS A 9 -26.97 3.88 4.98
CA LYS A 9 -26.02 4.91 4.57
C LYS A 9 -24.66 4.68 5.23
N ILE A 10 -23.63 4.52 4.42
CA ILE A 10 -22.26 4.25 4.87
C ILE A 10 -21.34 5.38 4.43
N ALA A 11 -20.68 6.04 5.40
CA ALA A 11 -19.61 6.99 5.12
C ALA A 11 -18.26 6.29 5.03
N LEU A 12 -17.47 6.57 3.99
CA LEU A 12 -16.07 6.20 3.89
C LEU A 12 -15.23 7.48 4.01
N ILE A 13 -14.33 7.49 5.00
CA ILE A 13 -13.47 8.64 5.24
C ILE A 13 -12.08 8.37 4.67
N GLY A 14 -11.79 9.01 3.55
CA GLY A 14 -10.65 8.77 2.68
C GLY A 14 -11.03 7.92 1.46
N GLY A 15 -10.59 8.37 0.30
CA GLY A 15 -10.85 7.77 -1.02
C GLY A 15 -9.64 7.02 -1.62
N GLY A 16 -8.66 6.63 -0.80
CA GLY A 16 -7.46 5.93 -1.24
C GLY A 16 -7.66 4.42 -1.49
N PRO A 17 -6.56 3.64 -1.62
CA PRO A 17 -6.62 2.22 -1.94
C PRO A 17 -7.48 1.39 -0.99
N SER A 18 -7.43 1.67 0.32
CA SER A 18 -8.27 0.97 1.31
C SER A 18 -9.76 1.16 1.03
N ALA A 19 -10.18 2.39 0.72
CA ALA A 19 -11.56 2.68 0.36
C ALA A 19 -11.98 1.99 -0.95
N LEU A 20 -11.09 1.92 -1.94
CA LEU A 20 -11.32 1.20 -3.19
C LEU A 20 -11.66 -0.27 -2.93
N TYR A 21 -10.88 -0.98 -2.11
CA TYR A 21 -11.14 -2.38 -1.77
C TYR A 21 -12.41 -2.56 -0.95
N VAL A 22 -12.69 -1.65 -0.02
CA VAL A 22 -13.94 -1.65 0.76
C VAL A 22 -15.13 -1.48 -0.19
N CYS A 23 -15.12 -0.48 -1.07
CA CYS A 23 -16.18 -0.24 -2.05
C CYS A 23 -16.38 -1.45 -2.96
N LYS A 24 -15.30 -2.01 -3.54
CA LYS A 24 -15.37 -3.21 -4.38
C LYS A 24 -16.08 -4.35 -3.65
N ASN A 25 -15.71 -4.63 -2.41
CA ASN A 25 -16.27 -5.74 -1.66
C ASN A 25 -17.74 -5.49 -1.26
N LEU A 26 -18.10 -4.28 -0.81
CA LEU A 26 -19.47 -3.92 -0.49
C LEU A 26 -20.38 -4.02 -1.72
N ILE A 27 -19.94 -3.50 -2.88
CA ILE A 27 -20.69 -3.52 -4.13
C ILE A 27 -20.78 -4.93 -4.72
N SER A 28 -19.75 -5.77 -4.51
CA SER A 28 -19.77 -7.17 -4.98
C SER A 28 -20.60 -8.07 -4.08
N SER A 29 -20.85 -7.71 -2.83
CA SER A 29 -21.73 -8.47 -1.92
C SER A 29 -23.18 -8.42 -2.42
N ALA A 30 -23.98 -9.39 -2.04
CA ALA A 30 -25.37 -9.55 -2.53
C ALA A 30 -26.35 -8.47 -2.03
N SER A 31 -25.96 -7.59 -1.12
CA SER A 31 -26.84 -6.56 -0.54
C SER A 31 -26.84 -5.31 -1.39
N THR A 32 -28.01 -4.96 -1.99
CA THR A 32 -28.23 -3.72 -2.72
C THR A 32 -28.79 -2.58 -1.86
N ASN A 33 -29.08 -2.85 -0.57
CA ASN A 33 -29.71 -1.89 0.33
C ASN A 33 -28.70 -1.01 1.04
N ILE A 34 -27.70 -0.51 0.29
CA ILE A 34 -26.68 0.41 0.81
C ILE A 34 -26.56 1.64 -0.07
N GLU A 35 -26.18 2.73 0.55
CA GLU A 35 -25.82 4.00 -0.10
C GLU A 35 -24.42 4.39 0.41
N LEU A 36 -23.47 4.60 -0.49
CA LEU A 36 -22.09 4.90 -0.14
C LEU A 36 -21.80 6.39 -0.29
N HIS A 37 -21.15 6.97 0.71
CA HIS A 37 -20.72 8.36 0.70
C HIS A 37 -19.21 8.41 0.95
N ILE A 38 -18.42 8.80 -0.05
CA ILE A 38 -16.97 8.77 -0.03
C ILE A 38 -16.47 10.21 0.12
N PHE A 39 -15.77 10.47 1.22
CA PHE A 39 -15.15 11.77 1.51
C PHE A 39 -13.65 11.67 1.25
N GLU A 40 -13.16 12.46 0.30
CA GLU A 40 -11.73 12.54 -0.01
C GLU A 40 -11.27 14.00 0.06
N LYS A 41 -10.14 14.22 0.75
CA LYS A 41 -9.56 15.56 0.91
C LYS A 41 -8.86 16.08 -0.36
N SER A 42 -8.46 15.17 -1.26
CA SER A 42 -7.85 15.50 -2.55
C SER A 42 -8.91 15.55 -3.66
N ASP A 43 -8.46 15.86 -4.85
CA ASP A 43 -9.28 15.97 -6.06
C ASP A 43 -9.48 14.64 -6.81
N THR A 44 -8.86 13.55 -6.33
CA THR A 44 -8.87 12.25 -7.00
C THR A 44 -9.09 11.09 -6.04
N LEU A 45 -9.78 10.04 -6.51
CA LEU A 45 -9.94 8.78 -5.80
C LEU A 45 -8.88 7.75 -6.24
N GLY A 46 -8.67 6.74 -5.43
CA GLY A 46 -7.87 5.55 -5.74
C GLY A 46 -6.43 5.64 -5.29
N ALA A 47 -5.69 6.64 -5.74
CA ALA A 47 -4.25 6.77 -5.47
C ALA A 47 -3.93 6.93 -3.97
N GLY A 48 -4.71 7.74 -3.26
CA GLY A 48 -4.37 8.14 -1.89
C GLY A 48 -3.00 8.83 -1.83
N MET A 49 -2.49 9.04 -0.61
CA MET A 49 -1.20 9.70 -0.43
C MET A 49 -0.03 8.90 -1.06
N PRO A 50 0.11 7.57 -0.87
CA PRO A 50 1.32 6.85 -1.27
C PRO A 50 1.56 6.78 -2.78
N TYR A 51 0.52 6.92 -3.59
CA TYR A 51 0.55 6.75 -5.05
C TYR A 51 0.15 8.02 -5.80
N SER A 52 0.18 9.16 -5.12
CA SER A 52 -0.03 10.50 -5.68
C SER A 52 1.22 11.36 -5.49
N ILE A 53 1.25 12.52 -6.13
CA ILE A 53 2.34 13.51 -6.00
C ILE A 53 2.55 14.02 -4.57
N ILE A 54 1.61 13.78 -3.65
CA ILE A 54 1.76 14.12 -2.23
C ILE A 54 2.72 13.13 -1.54
N GLY A 55 2.84 11.90 -2.04
CA GLY A 55 3.62 10.84 -1.39
C GLY A 55 4.65 10.17 -2.29
N ALA A 56 4.72 10.52 -3.57
CA ALA A 56 5.66 9.91 -4.49
C ALA A 56 6.09 10.86 -5.61
N ASN A 57 7.27 10.63 -6.13
CA ASN A 57 7.79 11.19 -7.38
C ASN A 57 7.98 10.07 -8.40
N ASP A 58 8.41 10.43 -9.61
CA ASP A 58 8.62 9.49 -10.73
C ASP A 58 9.65 8.39 -10.41
N GLU A 59 10.66 8.70 -9.60
CA GLU A 59 11.69 7.75 -9.19
C GLU A 59 11.21 6.71 -8.17
N HIS A 60 10.05 6.91 -7.52
CA HIS A 60 9.54 5.98 -6.51
C HIS A 60 8.81 4.81 -7.15
N ILE A 61 9.06 3.60 -6.60
CA ILE A 61 8.46 2.35 -7.07
C ILE A 61 7.57 1.71 -6.00
N THR A 62 6.66 0.84 -6.42
CA THR A 62 5.84 0.03 -5.52
C THR A 62 6.70 -0.98 -4.75
N ASN A 63 6.23 -1.35 -3.56
CA ASN A 63 6.88 -2.37 -2.74
C ASN A 63 6.47 -3.79 -3.14
N VAL A 64 5.44 -3.90 -3.97
CA VAL A 64 4.81 -5.15 -4.40
C VAL A 64 4.62 -5.12 -5.92
N SER A 65 4.61 -6.29 -6.53
CA SER A 65 4.28 -6.52 -7.93
C SER A 65 2.80 -6.91 -8.08
N ASP A 66 2.29 -6.95 -9.32
CA ASP A 66 0.87 -7.20 -9.61
C ASP A 66 0.37 -8.52 -9.00
N ASN A 67 1.15 -9.59 -9.08
CA ASN A 67 0.81 -10.90 -8.54
C ASN A 67 0.62 -10.93 -7.00
N GLU A 68 1.03 -9.90 -6.28
CA GLU A 68 0.88 -9.77 -4.83
C GLU A 68 -0.31 -8.89 -4.42
N ILE A 69 -0.92 -8.22 -5.38
CA ILE A 69 -2.03 -7.29 -5.15
C ILE A 69 -3.34 -8.09 -5.20
N PRO A 70 -4.24 -7.93 -4.22
CA PRO A 70 -5.56 -8.54 -4.31
C PRO A 70 -6.30 -8.07 -5.56
N GLU A 71 -6.99 -8.99 -6.24
CA GLU A 71 -7.70 -8.68 -7.49
C GLU A 71 -8.63 -7.48 -7.34
N LEU A 72 -8.55 -6.57 -8.32
CA LEU A 72 -9.53 -5.53 -8.60
C LEU A 72 -10.43 -5.95 -9.77
N LEU A 73 -11.15 -5.01 -10.39
CA LEU A 73 -12.04 -5.34 -11.50
C LEU A 73 -11.30 -5.69 -12.80
N SER A 74 -10.10 -5.15 -12.96
CA SER A 74 -9.19 -5.52 -14.06
C SER A 74 -7.78 -5.71 -13.49
N PRO A 75 -7.08 -6.80 -13.83
CA PRO A 75 -5.66 -6.94 -13.50
C PRO A 75 -4.82 -5.82 -14.11
N ILE A 76 -3.68 -5.51 -13.49
CA ILE A 76 -2.80 -4.42 -13.98
C ILE A 76 -2.29 -4.72 -15.39
N HIS A 77 -1.91 -5.96 -15.66
CA HIS A 77 -1.39 -6.36 -16.98
C HIS A 77 -2.41 -6.18 -18.12
N ASP A 78 -3.71 -6.27 -17.83
CA ASP A 78 -4.75 -5.98 -18.81
C ASP A 78 -4.97 -4.47 -18.94
N TRP A 79 -5.00 -3.75 -17.82
CA TRP A 79 -5.14 -2.31 -17.84
C TRP A 79 -3.96 -1.61 -18.53
N VAL A 80 -2.75 -2.11 -18.40
CA VAL A 80 -1.55 -1.57 -19.09
C VAL A 80 -1.72 -1.58 -20.60
N LYS A 81 -2.38 -2.58 -21.18
CA LYS A 81 -2.65 -2.64 -22.62
C LYS A 81 -3.63 -1.56 -23.11
N GLU A 82 -4.48 -1.07 -22.21
CA GLU A 82 -5.51 -0.04 -22.46
C GLU A 82 -5.06 1.35 -21.98
N ALA A 83 -3.93 1.45 -21.28
CA ALA A 83 -3.46 2.69 -20.69
C ALA A 83 -3.07 3.72 -21.77
N PRO A 84 -3.25 5.03 -21.52
CA PRO A 84 -2.86 6.07 -22.47
C PRO A 84 -1.38 5.96 -22.85
N LEU A 85 -1.08 6.08 -24.15
CA LEU A 85 0.29 5.95 -24.67
C LEU A 85 1.25 6.99 -24.05
N GLU A 86 0.76 8.19 -23.81
CA GLU A 86 1.52 9.26 -23.15
C GLU A 86 1.97 8.84 -21.75
N LEU A 87 1.08 8.19 -20.98
CA LEU A 87 1.37 7.69 -19.64
C LEU A 87 2.40 6.54 -19.69
N LEU A 88 2.25 5.62 -20.65
CA LEU A 88 3.20 4.53 -20.85
C LEU A 88 4.59 5.05 -21.21
N ASN A 89 4.66 6.01 -22.12
CA ASN A 89 5.92 6.64 -22.55
C ASN A 89 6.58 7.41 -21.40
N HIS A 90 5.81 8.16 -20.61
CA HIS A 90 6.35 8.90 -19.46
C HIS A 90 7.08 7.99 -18.48
N PHE A 91 6.51 6.81 -18.20
CA PHE A 91 7.09 5.85 -17.26
C PHE A 91 7.95 4.77 -17.92
N ASN A 92 8.22 4.86 -19.23
CA ASN A 92 8.97 3.85 -19.99
C ASN A 92 8.42 2.43 -19.81
N ILE A 93 7.10 2.28 -19.86
CA ILE A 93 6.41 1.00 -19.73
C ILE A 93 6.04 0.50 -21.13
N ASP A 94 6.59 -0.66 -21.49
CA ASP A 94 6.24 -1.37 -22.70
C ASP A 94 5.17 -2.43 -22.37
N PRO A 95 3.93 -2.28 -22.88
CA PRO A 95 2.84 -3.21 -22.60
C PRO A 95 3.09 -4.61 -23.17
N THR A 96 3.98 -4.76 -24.16
CA THR A 96 4.27 -6.06 -24.78
C THR A 96 5.19 -6.93 -23.93
N THR A 97 6.05 -6.30 -23.11
CA THR A 97 7.00 -6.97 -22.22
C THR A 97 6.59 -6.89 -20.74
N PHE A 98 5.44 -6.27 -20.47
CA PHE A 98 4.92 -6.18 -19.09
C PHE A 98 4.47 -7.56 -18.59
N ASN A 99 4.84 -7.86 -17.35
CA ASN A 99 4.42 -9.08 -16.68
C ASN A 99 4.06 -8.82 -15.21
N GLU A 100 3.34 -9.75 -14.60
CA GLU A 100 2.79 -9.63 -13.23
C GLU A 100 3.84 -9.55 -12.11
N TYR A 101 5.12 -9.84 -12.39
CA TYR A 101 6.20 -9.81 -11.40
C TYR A 101 6.93 -8.47 -11.35
N LYS A 102 6.62 -7.55 -12.24
CA LYS A 102 7.24 -6.21 -12.25
C LYS A 102 6.69 -5.33 -11.16
N VAL A 103 7.59 -4.63 -10.47
CA VAL A 103 7.24 -3.47 -9.65
C VAL A 103 7.03 -2.26 -10.55
N LEU A 104 6.17 -1.35 -10.15
CA LEU A 104 5.74 -0.21 -10.96
C LEU A 104 6.18 1.12 -10.34
N PRO A 105 6.36 2.18 -11.15
CA PRO A 105 6.38 3.53 -10.61
C PRO A 105 5.11 3.80 -9.80
N ARG A 106 5.25 4.41 -8.61
CA ARG A 106 4.09 4.63 -7.71
C ARG A 106 3.03 5.53 -8.33
N LEU A 107 3.43 6.56 -9.06
CA LEU A 107 2.50 7.45 -9.73
C LEU A 107 1.72 6.74 -10.84
N PHE A 108 2.37 5.85 -11.59
CA PHE A 108 1.70 5.00 -12.58
C PHE A 108 0.68 4.06 -11.92
N PHE A 109 1.07 3.41 -10.83
CA PHE A 109 0.17 2.56 -10.05
C PHE A 109 -1.01 3.34 -9.48
N GLY A 110 -0.80 4.60 -9.07
CA GLY A 110 -1.86 5.51 -8.66
C GLY A 110 -2.91 5.74 -9.76
N ARG A 111 -2.47 5.90 -11.01
CA ARG A 111 -3.39 6.01 -12.16
C ARG A 111 -4.24 4.75 -12.36
N TYR A 112 -3.60 3.59 -12.23
CA TYR A 112 -4.34 2.32 -12.25
C TYR A 112 -5.41 2.26 -11.15
N LEU A 113 -5.06 2.58 -9.91
CA LEU A 113 -6.00 2.55 -8.78
C LEU A 113 -7.17 3.53 -8.99
N SER A 114 -6.91 4.72 -9.55
CA SER A 114 -7.96 5.69 -9.87
C SER A 114 -8.90 5.15 -10.95
N ALA A 115 -8.37 4.56 -12.01
CA ALA A 115 -9.17 3.92 -13.05
C ALA A 115 -10.02 2.74 -12.51
N GLN A 116 -9.44 1.96 -11.57
CA GLN A 116 -10.20 0.89 -10.92
C GLN A 116 -11.33 1.43 -10.04
N PHE A 117 -11.11 2.58 -9.37
CA PHE A 117 -12.15 3.20 -8.56
C PHE A 117 -13.34 3.68 -9.42
N GLU A 118 -13.06 4.27 -10.57
CA GLU A 118 -14.08 4.65 -11.55
C GLU A 118 -14.88 3.42 -12.02
N LYS A 119 -14.21 2.31 -12.35
CA LYS A 119 -14.86 1.04 -12.71
C LYS A 119 -15.75 0.51 -11.59
N VAL A 120 -15.30 0.60 -10.32
CA VAL A 120 -16.09 0.18 -9.14
C VAL A 120 -17.35 1.04 -8.98
N ILE A 121 -17.25 2.36 -9.14
CA ILE A 121 -18.40 3.27 -9.11
C ILE A 121 -19.38 2.97 -10.25
N ALA A 122 -18.88 2.72 -11.45
CA ALA A 122 -19.71 2.32 -12.59
C ALA A 122 -20.45 0.99 -12.32
N LEU A 123 -19.77 0.01 -11.72
CA LEU A 123 -20.38 -1.26 -11.30
C LEU A 123 -21.49 -1.04 -10.25
N ALA A 124 -21.30 -0.14 -9.29
CA ALA A 124 -22.33 0.20 -8.31
C ALA A 124 -23.59 0.71 -8.99
N LYS A 125 -23.43 1.60 -9.97
CA LYS A 125 -24.55 2.16 -10.75
C LYS A 125 -25.33 1.06 -11.48
N THR A 126 -24.66 0.09 -12.10
CA THR A 126 -25.35 -1.03 -12.77
C THR A 126 -26.14 -1.92 -11.81
N LYS A 127 -25.73 -1.97 -10.53
CA LYS A 127 -26.42 -2.71 -9.46
C LYS A 127 -27.48 -1.90 -8.73
N GLY A 128 -27.72 -0.64 -9.12
CA GLY A 128 -28.68 0.24 -8.45
C GLY A 128 -28.21 0.73 -7.06
N ILE A 129 -26.90 0.65 -6.75
CA ILE A 129 -26.32 1.17 -5.52
C ILE A 129 -25.92 2.62 -5.74
N ALA A 130 -26.45 3.53 -4.91
CA ALA A 130 -26.08 4.94 -4.95
C ALA A 130 -24.68 5.15 -4.36
N VAL A 131 -23.82 5.87 -5.09
CA VAL A 131 -22.49 6.27 -4.62
C VAL A 131 -22.34 7.78 -4.78
N HIS A 132 -22.12 8.46 -3.67
CA HIS A 132 -21.88 9.91 -3.61
C HIS A 132 -20.42 10.17 -3.31
N VAL A 133 -19.75 10.90 -4.19
CA VAL A 133 -18.33 11.23 -4.07
C VAL A 133 -18.19 12.71 -3.72
N TYR A 134 -17.46 12.99 -2.66
CA TYR A 134 -17.15 14.33 -2.18
C TYR A 134 -15.62 14.53 -2.22
N LEU A 135 -15.14 15.04 -3.36
CA LEU A 135 -13.73 15.43 -3.53
C LEU A 135 -13.48 16.80 -2.91
N ASN A 136 -12.25 17.05 -2.48
CA ASN A 136 -11.85 18.28 -1.77
C ASN A 136 -12.68 18.52 -0.49
N HIS A 137 -13.17 17.44 0.13
CA HIS A 137 -13.96 17.49 1.35
C HIS A 137 -13.21 16.77 2.48
N LYS A 138 -12.40 17.55 3.21
CA LYS A 138 -11.67 17.01 4.36
C LYS A 138 -12.61 16.84 5.53
N VAL A 139 -12.73 15.62 6.02
CA VAL A 139 -13.41 15.32 7.29
C VAL A 139 -12.51 15.73 8.44
N VAL A 140 -13.07 16.45 9.40
CA VAL A 140 -12.35 16.98 10.57
C VAL A 140 -12.83 16.35 11.86
N ASP A 141 -14.06 15.80 11.89
CA ASP A 141 -14.61 15.17 13.08
C ASP A 141 -15.62 14.08 12.74
N ILE A 142 -15.71 13.07 13.62
CA ILE A 142 -16.65 11.95 13.56
C ILE A 142 -17.22 11.75 14.96
N GLU A 143 -18.53 11.91 15.11
CA GLU A 143 -19.24 11.71 16.36
C GLU A 143 -20.11 10.45 16.31
N ASP A 144 -19.90 9.50 17.21
CA ASP A 144 -20.76 8.32 17.39
C ASP A 144 -21.91 8.63 18.34
N VAL A 145 -23.12 8.72 17.79
CA VAL A 145 -24.35 8.99 18.55
C VAL A 145 -25.04 7.67 18.88
N GLN A 146 -24.51 6.95 19.85
CA GLN A 146 -24.97 5.59 20.23
C GLN A 146 -26.49 5.55 20.54
N THR A 147 -27.04 6.58 21.17
CA THR A 147 -28.47 6.66 21.52
C THR A 147 -29.40 6.59 20.31
N ARG A 148 -28.91 6.99 19.11
CA ARG A 148 -29.65 6.98 17.85
C ARG A 148 -29.15 5.94 16.86
N ASN A 149 -28.07 5.22 17.20
CA ASN A 149 -27.36 4.31 16.30
C ASN A 149 -26.96 5.01 14.98
N GLU A 150 -26.42 6.22 15.10
CA GLU A 150 -26.03 7.10 14.01
C GLU A 150 -24.60 7.60 14.20
N VAL A 151 -23.96 7.91 13.07
CA VAL A 151 -22.65 8.56 13.04
C VAL A 151 -22.77 9.90 12.33
N ILE A 152 -22.29 10.96 12.94
CA ILE A 152 -22.24 12.29 12.35
C ILE A 152 -20.82 12.54 11.83
N VAL A 153 -20.70 12.88 10.56
CA VAL A 153 -19.43 13.25 9.92
C VAL A 153 -19.42 14.74 9.66
N SER A 154 -18.40 15.44 10.14
CA SER A 154 -18.20 16.88 9.96
C SER A 154 -17.02 17.17 9.02
N THR A 155 -17.21 18.06 8.05
CA THR A 155 -16.16 18.51 7.12
C THR A 155 -15.63 19.90 7.50
N GLU A 156 -14.48 20.32 6.95
CA GLU A 156 -13.91 21.66 7.16
C GLU A 156 -14.87 22.81 6.80
N GLU A 157 -15.86 22.55 5.96
CA GLU A 157 -16.88 23.52 5.56
C GLU A 157 -18.06 23.62 6.57
N ASP A 158 -17.91 23.12 7.79
CA ASP A 158 -18.94 23.01 8.83
C ASP A 158 -20.22 22.27 8.42
N LYS A 159 -20.13 21.45 7.35
CA LYS A 159 -21.24 20.61 6.91
C LYS A 159 -21.26 19.33 7.72
N LYS A 160 -22.35 19.12 8.46
CA LYS A 160 -22.61 17.89 9.20
C LYS A 160 -23.57 17.00 8.42
N ARG A 161 -23.24 15.70 8.35
CA ARG A 161 -24.09 14.68 7.69
C ARG A 161 -24.18 13.46 8.57
N THR A 162 -25.36 12.84 8.59
CA THR A 162 -25.67 11.66 9.44
C THR A 162 -25.68 10.39 8.58
N PHE A 163 -25.07 9.33 9.12
CA PHE A 163 -24.91 8.03 8.51
C PHE A 163 -25.26 6.92 9.50
N ASN A 164 -25.57 5.73 8.98
CA ASN A 164 -25.78 4.55 9.81
C ASN A 164 -24.45 3.90 10.23
N ARG A 165 -23.43 4.02 9.38
CA ARG A 165 -22.09 3.43 9.60
C ARG A 165 -21.03 4.35 9.03
N CYS A 166 -19.83 4.28 9.62
CA CYS A 166 -18.64 4.97 9.13
C CYS A 166 -17.47 3.99 9.05
N ILE A 167 -16.70 4.06 7.96
CA ILE A 167 -15.48 3.28 7.76
C ILE A 167 -14.33 4.26 7.53
N ILE A 168 -13.32 4.19 8.39
CA ILE A 168 -12.17 5.10 8.37
C ILE A 168 -11.08 4.50 7.49
N CYS A 169 -10.75 5.18 6.39
CA CYS A 169 -9.77 4.78 5.37
C CYS A 169 -8.71 5.88 5.17
N THR A 170 -8.35 6.61 6.20
CA THR A 170 -7.50 7.83 6.13
C THR A 170 -6.03 7.57 5.83
N GLY A 171 -5.58 6.31 5.84
CA GLY A 171 -4.19 5.95 5.55
C GLY A 171 -3.23 6.28 6.69
N HIS A 172 -1.97 6.61 6.33
CA HIS A 172 -0.92 6.90 7.30
C HIS A 172 -0.91 8.37 7.73
N TYR A 173 -0.58 8.57 8.99
CA TYR A 173 -0.30 9.87 9.56
C TYR A 173 1.10 9.86 10.19
N TRP A 174 1.95 10.82 9.83
CA TRP A 174 3.24 11.05 10.45
C TRP A 174 3.15 12.30 11.32
N PRO A 175 3.17 12.14 12.66
CA PRO A 175 3.17 13.31 13.54
C PRO A 175 4.47 14.12 13.36
N LYS A 176 4.35 15.42 13.25
CA LYS A 176 5.48 16.33 13.29
C LYS A 176 5.86 16.58 14.75
N THR A 177 7.07 16.17 15.12
CA THR A 177 7.59 16.35 16.48
C THR A 177 8.72 17.38 16.54
N LEU A 178 9.70 17.23 15.65
CA LEU A 178 10.88 18.08 15.59
C LEU A 178 10.96 18.90 14.29
N GLU A 179 10.26 18.49 13.27
CA GLU A 179 10.17 19.22 11.99
C GLU A 179 9.54 20.60 12.19
N GLY A 180 10.28 21.63 11.78
CA GLY A 180 9.91 23.02 12.03
C GLY A 180 10.52 23.63 13.30
N ASN A 181 10.89 22.80 14.31
CA ASN A 181 11.55 23.23 15.54
C ASN A 181 13.07 23.14 15.43
N ILE A 182 13.59 22.14 14.72
CA ILE A 182 15.00 21.95 14.46
C ILE A 182 15.27 22.24 12.98
N PRO A 183 16.17 23.20 12.67
CA PRO A 183 16.52 23.50 11.28
C PRO A 183 17.03 22.28 10.53
N ASN A 184 16.53 22.07 9.29
CA ASN A 184 16.88 20.95 8.42
C ASN A 184 16.59 19.54 8.97
N TYR A 185 15.73 19.44 9.98
CA TYR A 185 15.24 18.17 10.47
C TYR A 185 13.86 17.86 9.88
N TYR A 186 13.67 16.61 9.44
CA TYR A 186 12.41 16.12 8.89
C TYR A 186 11.97 14.85 9.62
N ASP A 187 10.77 14.86 10.20
CA ASP A 187 10.19 13.69 10.87
C ASP A 187 9.76 12.61 9.86
N SER A 188 9.51 13.03 8.62
CA SER A 188 9.06 12.18 7.51
C SER A 188 9.59 12.72 6.19
N PRO A 189 9.92 11.87 5.21
CA PRO A 189 10.30 12.31 3.87
C PRO A 189 9.13 12.83 3.03
N TYR A 190 7.90 12.70 3.52
CA TYR A 190 6.72 13.04 2.76
C TYR A 190 6.14 14.41 3.14
N PRO A 191 5.68 15.21 2.16
CA PRO A 191 5.81 14.99 0.71
C PRO A 191 7.28 15.00 0.26
N PRO A 192 7.63 14.25 -0.82
CA PRO A 192 9.02 14.18 -1.32
C PRO A 192 9.59 15.55 -1.71
N SER A 193 8.73 16.48 -2.14
CA SER A 193 9.10 17.86 -2.50
C SER A 193 9.89 18.60 -1.41
N LYS A 194 9.81 18.17 -0.14
CA LYS A 194 10.65 18.71 0.94
C LYS A 194 12.15 18.44 0.71
N LEU A 195 12.45 17.34 0.02
CA LEU A 195 13.80 16.85 -0.23
C LEU A 195 14.28 17.11 -1.66
N GLU A 196 13.46 17.68 -2.54
CA GLU A 196 13.78 18.06 -3.91
C GLU A 196 14.64 19.33 -3.97
N ARG A 197 15.64 19.39 -3.12
CA ARG A 197 16.61 20.49 -3.08
C ARG A 197 18.01 19.93 -3.01
N THR A 198 18.95 20.73 -3.46
CA THR A 198 20.36 20.35 -3.47
C THR A 198 21.02 20.69 -2.13
N PHE A 199 21.92 19.80 -1.74
CA PHE A 199 22.77 19.95 -0.55
C PHE A 199 24.23 19.81 -0.97
N ASN A 200 25.12 20.59 -0.38
CA ASN A 200 26.56 20.38 -0.54
C ASN A 200 27.22 20.08 0.85
N HIS A 201 26.60 19.15 1.57
CA HIS A 201 27.06 18.64 2.87
C HIS A 201 26.46 17.25 3.11
N PRO A 202 26.98 16.46 4.06
CA PRO A 202 26.41 15.18 4.42
C PRO A 202 24.96 15.29 4.91
N VAL A 203 24.10 14.38 4.46
CA VAL A 203 22.70 14.23 4.89
C VAL A 203 22.55 12.92 5.65
N ALA A 204 22.15 13.00 6.93
CA ALA A 204 21.92 11.84 7.77
C ALA A 204 20.49 11.29 7.55
N ILE A 205 20.38 9.98 7.32
CA ILE A 205 19.11 9.26 7.13
C ILE A 205 18.97 8.26 8.26
N ARG A 206 17.94 8.45 9.10
CA ARG A 206 17.65 7.54 10.20
C ARG A 206 16.76 6.38 9.74
N GLY A 207 17.34 5.20 9.68
CA GLY A 207 16.69 3.97 9.20
C GLY A 207 17.31 3.50 7.89
N SER A 208 17.04 2.25 7.52
CA SER A 208 17.50 1.63 6.27
C SER A 208 16.42 0.77 5.62
N SER A 209 15.14 1.02 5.92
CA SER A 209 14.01 0.30 5.34
C SER A 209 13.45 1.02 4.10
N LEU A 210 12.28 0.62 3.61
CA LEU A 210 11.68 1.11 2.36
C LEU A 210 11.54 2.64 2.31
N THR A 211 11.18 3.28 3.43
CA THR A 211 11.11 4.75 3.50
C THR A 211 12.47 5.41 3.31
N ALA A 212 13.56 4.79 3.81
CA ALA A 212 14.91 5.30 3.57
C ALA A 212 15.34 5.14 2.10
N ILE A 213 14.88 4.10 1.42
CA ILE A 213 15.09 3.94 -0.03
C ILE A 213 14.40 5.07 -0.81
N ASP A 214 13.19 5.46 -0.41
CA ASP A 214 12.52 6.61 -1.03
C ASP A 214 13.33 7.90 -0.87
N VAL A 215 13.84 8.18 0.35
CA VAL A 215 14.74 9.32 0.62
C VAL A 215 15.99 9.27 -0.27
N ILE A 216 16.63 8.09 -0.36
CA ILE A 216 17.84 7.92 -1.19
C ILE A 216 17.54 8.25 -2.65
N ARG A 217 16.41 7.76 -3.17
CA ARG A 217 16.04 7.98 -4.58
C ARG A 217 15.77 9.45 -4.86
N THR A 218 15.00 10.13 -4.00
CA THR A 218 14.74 11.57 -4.14
C THR A 218 16.04 12.39 -4.06
N LEU A 219 16.89 12.13 -3.07
CA LEU A 219 18.15 12.84 -2.94
C LEU A 219 19.12 12.53 -4.09
N ALA A 220 19.16 11.28 -4.56
CA ALA A 220 19.99 10.91 -5.70
C ALA A 220 19.54 11.63 -6.99
N ALA A 221 18.21 11.69 -7.24
CA ALA A 221 17.66 12.40 -8.38
C ALA A 221 17.99 13.91 -8.36
N ALA A 222 18.02 14.52 -7.16
CA ALA A 222 18.38 15.94 -7.00
C ALA A 222 19.90 16.23 -7.17
N HIS A 223 20.76 15.21 -6.99
CA HIS A 223 22.23 15.38 -6.97
C HIS A 223 22.96 14.66 -8.11
N GLY A 224 22.23 14.12 -9.07
CA GLY A 224 22.79 13.39 -10.20
C GLY A 224 21.72 12.82 -11.09
N ARG A 225 22.10 11.84 -11.91
CA ARG A 225 21.16 11.16 -12.82
C ARG A 225 21.48 9.68 -12.94
N PHE A 226 20.48 8.91 -13.32
CA PHE A 226 20.62 7.51 -13.61
C PHE A 226 20.64 7.30 -15.13
N GLU A 227 21.67 6.63 -15.62
CA GLU A 227 21.83 6.30 -17.03
C GLU A 227 22.04 4.80 -17.22
N LYS A 228 21.61 4.29 -18.37
CA LYS A 228 21.94 2.91 -18.75
C LYS A 228 23.26 2.92 -19.50
N ASN A 229 24.19 2.04 -19.10
CA ASN A 229 25.40 1.79 -19.85
C ASN A 229 25.13 0.90 -21.09
N ASP A 230 26.15 0.63 -21.88
CA ASP A 230 26.06 -0.18 -23.11
C ASP A 230 25.61 -1.63 -22.84
N THR A 231 25.77 -2.15 -21.62
CA THR A 231 25.31 -3.47 -21.20
C THR A 231 23.86 -3.45 -20.68
N GLY A 232 23.22 -2.28 -20.63
CA GLY A 232 21.86 -2.09 -20.13
C GLY A 232 21.75 -1.97 -18.59
N GLU A 233 22.87 -1.96 -17.89
CA GLU A 233 22.89 -1.75 -16.43
C GLU A 233 22.66 -0.28 -16.09
N VAL A 234 21.91 -0.02 -15.03
CA VAL A 234 21.63 1.33 -14.55
C VAL A 234 22.79 1.80 -13.66
N CYS A 235 23.49 2.85 -14.11
CA CYS A 235 24.56 3.51 -13.39
C CYS A 235 24.09 4.86 -12.85
N TYR A 236 24.53 5.20 -11.64
CA TYR A 236 24.31 6.54 -11.08
C TYR A 236 25.51 7.45 -11.38
N ILE A 237 25.24 8.58 -12.01
CA ILE A 237 26.24 9.61 -12.31
C ILE A 237 25.99 10.81 -11.39
N ARG A 238 26.88 10.98 -10.41
CA ARG A 238 26.81 12.11 -9.48
C ARG A 238 27.15 13.42 -10.20
N SER A 239 26.45 14.49 -9.87
CA SER A 239 26.83 15.84 -10.29
C SER A 239 28.14 16.29 -9.62
N GLU A 240 29.05 16.85 -10.39
CA GLU A 240 30.31 17.41 -9.88
C GLU A 240 30.09 18.70 -9.06
N THR A 241 28.95 19.36 -9.21
CA THR A 241 28.60 20.60 -8.49
C THR A 241 28.47 20.39 -6.98
N PHE A 242 28.19 19.16 -6.52
CA PHE A 242 27.92 18.84 -5.11
C PHE A 242 28.98 17.89 -4.54
N GLU A 243 30.22 18.32 -4.50
CA GLU A 243 31.37 17.47 -4.11
C GLU A 243 31.29 16.93 -2.68
N ASP A 244 30.75 17.73 -1.75
CA ASP A 244 30.63 17.37 -0.33
C ASP A 244 29.35 16.65 0.01
N PHE A 245 28.41 16.50 -0.95
CA PHE A 245 27.18 15.79 -0.72
C PHE A 245 27.44 14.28 -0.50
N ARG A 246 26.91 13.77 0.59
CA ARG A 246 26.93 12.33 0.95
C ARG A 246 25.67 11.97 1.69
N MET A 247 25.18 10.77 1.47
CA MET A 247 24.09 10.17 2.24
C MET A 247 24.69 9.23 3.28
N VAL A 248 24.36 9.47 4.56
CA VAL A 248 24.83 8.65 5.67
C VAL A 248 23.65 7.96 6.32
N LEU A 249 23.53 6.64 6.11
CA LEU A 249 22.45 5.84 6.66
C LEU A 249 22.81 5.33 8.06
N HIS A 250 21.89 5.53 8.99
CA HIS A 250 22.02 5.04 10.36
C HIS A 250 20.95 3.98 10.62
N SER A 251 21.33 2.72 10.76
CA SER A 251 20.45 1.62 11.15
C SER A 251 20.94 0.93 12.41
N ARG A 252 20.06 0.23 13.12
CA ARG A 252 20.40 -0.44 14.38
C ARG A 252 21.53 -1.47 14.26
N ASN A 253 21.65 -2.11 13.12
CA ASN A 253 22.65 -3.15 12.84
C ASN A 253 23.65 -2.77 11.76
N GLY A 254 23.63 -1.53 11.26
CA GLY A 254 24.52 -1.04 10.20
C GLY A 254 24.26 -1.67 8.81
N LEU A 255 23.22 -2.48 8.66
CA LEU A 255 22.94 -3.19 7.41
C LEU A 255 21.92 -2.44 6.55
N LEU A 256 22.04 -2.58 5.24
CA LEU A 256 21.02 -2.24 4.26
C LEU A 256 19.89 -3.28 4.28
N PRO A 257 18.71 -2.96 3.71
CA PRO A 257 17.65 -3.94 3.54
C PRO A 257 18.12 -5.13 2.69
N ALA A 258 17.64 -6.31 3.00
CA ALA A 258 17.89 -7.48 2.16
C ALA A 258 17.28 -7.28 0.77
N VAL A 259 18.00 -7.74 -0.25
CA VAL A 259 17.48 -7.77 -1.63
C VAL A 259 16.33 -8.76 -1.70
N ARG A 260 15.21 -8.32 -2.28
CA ARG A 260 14.07 -9.20 -2.53
C ARG A 260 14.33 -9.99 -3.81
N ILE A 261 14.34 -11.31 -3.69
CA ILE A 261 14.51 -12.20 -4.83
C ILE A 261 13.13 -12.48 -5.42
N HIS A 262 12.99 -12.35 -6.74
CA HIS A 262 11.80 -12.78 -7.46
C HIS A 262 11.69 -14.32 -7.43
N LEU A 263 10.48 -14.82 -7.19
CA LEU A 263 10.16 -16.24 -7.34
C LEU A 263 9.90 -16.52 -8.82
N GLU A 264 10.39 -17.66 -9.32
CA GLU A 264 10.05 -18.11 -10.65
C GLU A 264 8.55 -18.45 -10.76
N GLU A 265 7.96 -18.12 -11.91
CA GLU A 265 6.53 -18.23 -12.22
C GLU A 265 5.93 -19.62 -11.89
N SER A 266 6.66 -20.69 -12.22
CA SER A 266 6.22 -22.06 -11.99
C SER A 266 6.07 -22.45 -10.51
N GLN A 267 6.89 -21.86 -9.61
CA GLN A 267 6.83 -22.13 -8.18
C GLN A 267 5.72 -21.32 -7.51
N ALA A 268 5.54 -20.05 -7.87
CA ALA A 268 4.50 -19.20 -7.35
C ALA A 268 3.10 -19.74 -7.67
N SER A 269 2.86 -20.19 -8.90
CA SER A 269 1.56 -20.75 -9.32
C SER A 269 1.23 -22.09 -8.65
N ARG A 270 2.21 -22.96 -8.46
CA ARG A 270 2.01 -24.26 -7.76
C ARG A 270 1.74 -24.09 -6.27
N GLN A 271 2.44 -23.14 -5.61
CA GLN A 271 2.22 -22.84 -4.20
C GLN A 271 0.85 -22.17 -3.98
N LYS A 272 0.42 -21.30 -4.89
CA LYS A 272 -0.88 -20.61 -4.81
C LYS A 272 -2.06 -21.60 -4.83
N LYS A 273 -2.02 -22.62 -5.71
CA LYS A 273 -3.09 -23.61 -5.86
C LYS A 273 -3.22 -24.54 -4.64
N LYS A 274 -2.11 -25.12 -4.15
CA LYS A 274 -2.10 -25.97 -2.95
C LYS A 274 -2.58 -25.22 -1.70
N LYS A 275 -2.16 -23.96 -1.54
CA LYS A 275 -2.59 -23.14 -0.39
C LYS A 275 -4.09 -22.84 -0.41
N THR A 276 -4.70 -22.66 -1.58
CA THR A 276 -6.12 -22.32 -1.70
C THR A 276 -7.02 -23.45 -1.18
N ASP A 277 -6.74 -24.69 -1.50
CA ASP A 277 -7.55 -25.85 -1.07
C ASP A 277 -7.52 -26.04 0.45
N HIS A 278 -6.34 -25.97 1.06
CA HIS A 278 -6.17 -26.04 2.51
C HIS A 278 -6.84 -24.85 3.25
N VAL A 279 -6.79 -23.67 2.68
CA VAL A 279 -7.48 -22.46 3.19
C VAL A 279 -8.98 -22.67 3.20
N LEU A 280 -9.55 -23.19 2.10
CA LEU A 280 -10.99 -23.45 2.00
C LEU A 280 -11.44 -24.53 2.98
N GLU A 281 -10.65 -25.57 3.17
CA GLU A 281 -10.94 -26.65 4.11
C GLU A 281 -10.90 -26.17 5.57
N ASN A 282 -9.86 -25.42 5.96
CA ASN A 282 -9.77 -24.85 7.30
C ASN A 282 -10.94 -23.89 7.60
N ARG A 283 -11.34 -23.08 6.62
CA ARG A 283 -12.51 -22.20 6.78
C ARG A 283 -13.81 -22.96 6.99
N LYS A 284 -14.00 -24.11 6.34
CA LYS A 284 -15.20 -24.93 6.52
C LYS A 284 -15.34 -25.45 7.94
N THR A 285 -14.22 -25.83 8.57
CA THR A 285 -14.16 -26.39 9.92
C THR A 285 -14.11 -25.34 11.03
N ASN A 286 -13.92 -24.07 10.65
CA ASN A 286 -13.67 -22.98 11.60
C ASN A 286 -14.62 -21.77 11.39
N ASN A 287 -15.92 -22.06 11.23
CA ASN A 287 -16.99 -21.06 11.10
C ASN A 287 -16.75 -19.98 10.02
N GLY A 288 -16.07 -20.35 8.93
CA GLY A 288 -15.74 -19.42 7.85
C GLY A 288 -14.47 -18.59 8.05
N PHE A 289 -13.80 -18.72 9.21
CA PHE A 289 -12.55 -18.03 9.53
C PHE A 289 -11.35 -18.96 9.37
N LEU A 290 -10.15 -18.38 9.27
CA LEU A 290 -8.90 -19.12 9.40
C LEU A 290 -8.48 -19.16 10.87
N SER A 291 -8.09 -20.33 11.38
CA SER A 291 -7.48 -20.38 12.70
C SER A 291 -6.07 -19.79 12.68
N LEU A 292 -5.66 -19.17 13.80
CA LEU A 292 -4.34 -18.57 13.91
C LEU A 292 -3.24 -19.63 13.79
N ASP A 293 -3.46 -20.81 14.38
CA ASP A 293 -2.53 -21.94 14.29
C ASP A 293 -2.34 -22.39 12.83
N PHE A 294 -3.43 -22.50 12.07
CA PHE A 294 -3.34 -22.84 10.65
C PHE A 294 -2.52 -21.81 9.86
N VAL A 295 -2.76 -20.52 10.10
CA VAL A 295 -1.99 -19.44 9.44
C VAL A 295 -0.51 -19.53 9.84
N PHE A 296 -0.21 -19.80 11.10
CA PHE A 296 1.15 -19.96 11.58
C PHE A 296 1.87 -21.16 10.94
N GLU A 297 1.22 -22.32 10.88
CA GLU A 297 1.78 -23.50 10.22
C GLU A 297 2.05 -23.23 8.73
N MET A 298 1.04 -22.76 8.00
CA MET A 298 1.10 -22.59 6.54
C MET A 298 1.99 -21.43 6.10
N ALA A 299 1.95 -20.29 6.78
CA ALA A 299 2.65 -19.08 6.34
C ALA A 299 4.10 -19.01 6.84
N PHE A 300 4.39 -19.61 8.00
CA PHE A 300 5.72 -19.52 8.61
C PHE A 300 6.46 -20.85 8.61
N LYS A 301 5.88 -21.90 9.19
CA LYS A 301 6.58 -23.18 9.36
C LYS A 301 6.82 -23.91 8.05
N ASP A 302 5.85 -23.93 7.13
CA ASP A 302 6.03 -24.59 5.82
C ASP A 302 7.13 -23.93 5.00
N ALA A 303 7.21 -22.60 5.03
CA ALA A 303 8.25 -21.87 4.33
C ALA A 303 9.66 -22.14 4.92
N ILE A 304 9.75 -22.32 6.23
CA ILE A 304 10.99 -22.69 6.93
C ILE A 304 11.36 -24.12 6.61
N LYS A 305 10.41 -25.04 6.60
CA LYS A 305 10.61 -26.46 6.28
C LYS A 305 11.27 -26.66 4.91
N GLU A 306 10.90 -25.83 3.92
CA GLU A 306 11.47 -25.91 2.57
C GLU A 306 12.90 -25.34 2.51
N LYS A 307 13.19 -24.29 3.29
CA LYS A 307 14.44 -23.54 3.19
C LYS A 307 15.50 -23.97 4.20
N ASP A 308 15.10 -24.37 5.39
CA ASP A 308 15.97 -24.72 6.51
C ASP A 308 15.33 -25.87 7.32
N PRO A 309 15.47 -27.14 6.86
CA PRO A 309 14.90 -28.31 7.51
C PRO A 309 15.42 -28.49 8.96
N ASP A 310 16.66 -28.13 9.23
CA ASP A 310 17.27 -28.27 10.56
C ASP A 310 16.66 -27.26 11.56
N PHE A 311 16.44 -26.04 11.12
CA PHE A 311 15.73 -25.07 11.93
C PHE A 311 14.26 -25.45 12.10
N TYR A 312 13.60 -25.97 11.05
CA TYR A 312 12.24 -26.48 11.14
C TYR A 312 12.10 -27.59 12.20
N ALA A 313 13.02 -28.56 12.25
CA ALA A 313 13.00 -29.62 13.27
C ALA A 313 13.01 -29.08 14.71
N ARG A 314 13.61 -27.92 14.93
CA ARG A 314 13.67 -27.24 16.23
C ARG A 314 12.39 -26.48 16.60
N ILE A 315 11.58 -26.11 15.60
CA ILE A 315 10.41 -25.25 15.81
C ILE A 315 9.08 -25.95 15.51
N GLN A 316 9.06 -27.13 14.90
CA GLN A 316 7.86 -27.81 14.44
C GLN A 316 6.77 -28.00 15.52
N HIS A 317 7.15 -28.21 16.78
CA HIS A 317 6.22 -28.38 17.91
C HIS A 317 5.99 -27.11 18.73
N LYS A 318 6.54 -25.98 18.31
CA LYS A 318 6.35 -24.73 19.05
C LYS A 318 5.05 -24.06 18.68
N THR A 319 4.40 -23.51 19.72
CA THR A 319 3.29 -22.56 19.50
C THR A 319 3.81 -21.29 18.84
N MET A 320 2.91 -20.44 18.37
CA MET A 320 3.27 -19.15 17.80
C MET A 320 3.99 -18.27 18.84
N GLU A 321 3.53 -18.27 20.09
CA GLU A 321 4.12 -17.52 21.20
C GLU A 321 5.55 -18.00 21.51
N ASP A 322 5.75 -19.30 21.59
CA ASP A 322 7.08 -19.90 21.82
C ASP A 322 8.04 -19.60 20.68
N PHE A 323 7.54 -19.63 19.44
CA PHE A 323 8.32 -19.26 18.26
C PHE A 323 8.72 -17.78 18.29
N VAL A 324 7.79 -16.87 18.59
CA VAL A 324 8.08 -15.44 18.72
C VAL A 324 9.12 -15.19 19.81
N GLN A 325 8.97 -15.83 20.98
CA GLN A 325 9.98 -15.72 22.06
C GLN A 325 11.35 -16.24 21.63
N LEU A 326 11.40 -17.35 20.90
CA LEU A 326 12.64 -17.90 20.35
C LEU A 326 13.31 -16.88 19.40
N MET A 327 12.55 -16.34 18.46
CA MET A 327 13.04 -15.37 17.47
C MET A 327 13.52 -14.06 18.13
N MET A 328 12.82 -13.59 19.16
CA MET A 328 13.23 -12.41 19.92
C MET A 328 14.55 -12.64 20.66
N ARG A 329 14.77 -13.85 21.21
CA ARG A 329 16.07 -14.22 21.86
C ARG A 329 17.21 -14.30 20.83
N TYR A 330 16.97 -14.80 19.63
CA TYR A 330 17.97 -14.79 18.55
C TYR A 330 18.33 -13.35 18.16
N ARG A 331 17.36 -12.49 18.03
CA ARG A 331 17.59 -11.07 17.70
C ARG A 331 18.39 -10.33 18.75
N LEU A 332 18.19 -10.64 20.04
CA LEU A 332 18.94 -10.06 21.16
C LEU A 332 20.37 -10.57 21.27
N ARG A 333 20.70 -11.73 20.68
CA ARG A 333 22.07 -12.28 20.65
C ARG A 333 22.89 -11.81 19.45
N LEU A 334 22.26 -11.23 18.44
CA LEU A 334 22.90 -10.66 17.24
C LEU A 334 23.17 -9.16 17.37
N ASN A 335 22.78 -8.54 18.46
CA ASN A 335 23.09 -7.19 18.89
C ASN A 335 24.09 -7.24 20.07
#